data_46066f279970bd892abe42e92ab614f5
#
_entry.id   46066f279970bd892abe42e92ab614f5
#
_cell.length_a   1.000
_cell.length_b   1.000
_cell.length_c   1.000
_cell.angle_alpha   90.00
_cell.angle_beta   90.00
_cell.angle_gamma   90.00
#
_symmetry.space_group_name_H-M   'P 1'
#
loop_
_entity.id
_entity.type
_entity.pdbx_description
1 polymer ?
#
loop_
_entity_poly.entity_id
_entity_poly.type
_entity_poly.pdbx_seq_one_letter_code
_entity_poly.pdbx_strand_id
1 'polypeptide(L)'
;MNTFCKALGFYAPNTRFKPTSSYLIQKQNKLLVLDAGVGIKSKFIEYVVRNNILLENITIVISHNHIDHVAGLFSIGDFMIENFPNRKIKVYMSDTSEKFYDWYGKVLNKYSSVFEVSVLDENSKFYFCDMFVEFCKTNHCEDKIKSYATKISSNYSSFVYTSDIASVDNTLRKFISNTDVVMVDGGNPVKRIKTLSGYHGITRENVYNILECSVRNVCLTHIKGCFSTQDYIDSLYSDTKEFVSVAQSEVEFDIFTGEENKKYAHILTSLA
;
A
#
# COMPACT_ATOMS: atom_id res chain seq x y z
N MET A 1 -10.20 16.42 -11.24
CA MET A 1 -10.26 16.36 -9.75
C MET A 1 -9.11 15.48 -9.31
N ASN A 2 -8.17 16.02 -8.53
CA ASN A 2 -6.98 15.30 -8.11
C ASN A 2 -7.34 14.10 -7.23
N THR A 3 -6.56 13.06 -7.30
CA THR A 3 -6.72 11.83 -6.50
C THR A 3 -5.48 11.70 -5.63
N PHE A 4 -5.66 11.81 -4.32
CA PHE A 4 -4.55 11.83 -3.39
C PHE A 4 -4.38 10.51 -2.65
N CYS A 5 -3.12 10.14 -2.41
CA CYS A 5 -2.72 9.07 -1.51
C CYS A 5 -2.17 9.67 -0.22
N LYS A 6 -2.60 9.11 0.91
CA LYS A 6 -2.09 9.43 2.23
C LYS A 6 -1.57 8.16 2.91
N ALA A 7 -0.33 8.17 3.37
CA ALA A 7 0.22 7.07 4.15
C ALA A 7 -0.24 7.15 5.61
N LEU A 8 -0.98 6.15 6.09
CA LEU A 8 -1.22 5.94 7.52
C LEU A 8 -0.03 5.29 8.21
N GLY A 9 0.69 4.44 7.47
CA GLY A 9 1.91 3.79 7.87
C GLY A 9 2.70 3.40 6.62
N PHE A 10 4.02 3.41 6.69
CA PHE A 10 4.91 3.09 5.57
C PHE A 10 6.21 2.43 6.02
N TYR A 11 6.24 1.94 7.27
CA TYR A 11 7.43 1.32 7.84
C TYR A 11 7.42 -0.19 7.68
N ALA A 12 8.61 -0.77 7.55
CA ALA A 12 8.83 -2.20 7.65
C ALA A 12 8.59 -2.72 9.09
N PRO A 13 8.31 -4.03 9.29
CA PRO A 13 7.77 -4.57 10.53
C PRO A 13 8.66 -4.39 11.78
N ASN A 14 9.95 -4.27 11.66
CA ASN A 14 10.86 -4.18 12.81
C ASN A 14 11.06 -2.76 13.36
N THR A 15 10.16 -1.86 13.08
CA THR A 15 10.24 -0.47 13.50
C THR A 15 9.43 -0.25 14.77
N ARG A 16 10.08 -0.08 15.92
CA ARG A 16 9.39 0.10 17.21
C ARG A 16 8.39 1.25 17.14
N PHE A 17 7.13 0.97 17.52
CA PHE A 17 6.04 1.95 17.70
C PHE A 17 5.62 2.76 16.46
N LYS A 18 6.01 2.35 15.26
CA LYS A 18 5.59 3.03 14.04
C LYS A 18 4.57 2.18 13.26
N PRO A 19 3.53 2.80 12.68
CA PRO A 19 2.57 2.08 11.86
C PRO A 19 3.24 1.48 10.62
N THR A 20 2.86 0.24 10.29
CA THR A 20 3.34 -0.44 9.09
C THR A 20 2.46 -0.15 7.88
N SER A 21 2.69 -0.83 6.76
CA SER A 21 2.12 -0.50 5.45
C SER A 21 0.60 -0.30 5.46
N SER A 22 0.16 0.90 5.13
CA SER A 22 -1.25 1.22 4.87
C SER A 22 -1.38 2.58 4.17
N TYR A 23 -2.11 2.63 3.06
CA TYR A 23 -2.23 3.81 2.22
C TYR A 23 -3.69 4.05 1.89
N LEU A 24 -4.15 5.29 2.08
CA LEU A 24 -5.50 5.73 1.77
C LEU A 24 -5.51 6.45 0.43
N ILE A 25 -6.40 6.04 -0.46
CA ILE A 25 -6.67 6.75 -1.72
C ILE A 25 -8.12 7.18 -1.69
N GLN A 26 -8.34 8.48 -1.58
CA GLN A 26 -9.68 9.07 -1.58
C GLN A 26 -10.01 9.68 -2.93
N LYS A 27 -11.19 9.36 -3.43
CA LYS A 27 -11.80 10.05 -4.56
C LYS A 27 -13.29 10.27 -4.28
N GLN A 28 -13.72 11.53 -4.30
CA GLN A 28 -15.07 11.92 -3.87
C GLN A 28 -15.34 11.45 -2.42
N ASN A 29 -16.45 10.75 -2.19
CA ASN A 29 -16.84 10.17 -0.90
C ASN A 29 -16.48 8.68 -0.75
N LYS A 30 -15.58 8.16 -1.60
CA LYS A 30 -15.11 6.76 -1.55
C LYS A 30 -13.67 6.70 -1.11
N LEU A 31 -13.31 5.62 -0.42
CA LEU A 31 -11.99 5.35 0.11
C LEU A 31 -11.51 3.96 -0.33
N LEU A 32 -10.38 3.92 -1.00
CA LEU A 32 -9.62 2.71 -1.25
C LEU A 32 -8.43 2.66 -0.29
N VAL A 33 -8.28 1.56 0.43
CA VAL A 33 -7.18 1.32 1.37
C VAL A 33 -6.30 0.22 0.80
N LEU A 34 -5.03 0.52 0.59
CA LEU A 34 -4.02 -0.45 0.19
C LEU A 34 -3.25 -0.87 1.43
N ASP A 35 -3.41 -2.12 1.82
CA ASP A 35 -2.95 -2.76 3.05
C ASP A 35 -3.52 -2.16 4.35
N ALA A 36 -3.52 -2.97 5.38
CA ALA A 36 -4.00 -2.62 6.71
C ALA A 36 -2.99 -3.16 7.76
N GLY A 37 -1.85 -2.51 7.86
CA GLY A 37 -0.76 -2.93 8.73
C GLY A 37 -1.01 -2.68 10.22
N VAL A 38 0.02 -2.96 11.02
CA VAL A 38 -0.04 -2.79 12.47
C VAL A 38 -0.13 -1.30 12.85
N GLY A 39 -0.99 -0.98 13.82
CA GLY A 39 -1.03 0.35 14.45
C GLY A 39 -1.83 1.42 13.69
N ILE A 40 -2.52 1.07 12.60
CA ILE A 40 -3.22 2.05 11.74
C ILE A 40 -4.64 2.39 12.20
N LYS A 41 -5.27 1.59 13.08
CA LYS A 41 -6.69 1.71 13.43
C LYS A 41 -7.12 3.14 13.77
N SER A 42 -6.43 3.78 14.71
CA SER A 42 -6.83 5.11 15.19
C SER A 42 -6.78 6.17 14.08
N LYS A 43 -5.71 6.17 13.27
CA LYS A 43 -5.56 7.07 12.14
C LYS A 43 -6.60 6.81 11.04
N PHE A 44 -6.91 5.54 10.78
CA PHE A 44 -7.95 5.15 9.83
C PHE A 44 -9.32 5.66 10.26
N ILE A 45 -9.73 5.42 11.52
CA ILE A 45 -11.01 5.88 12.06
C ILE A 45 -11.08 7.41 12.04
N GLU A 46 -10.04 8.09 12.50
CA GLU A 46 -9.96 9.56 12.47
C GLU A 46 -10.15 10.10 11.05
N TYR A 47 -9.49 9.49 10.06
CA TYR A 47 -9.61 9.89 8.66
C TYR A 47 -11.04 9.72 8.13
N VAL A 48 -11.65 8.56 8.38
CA VAL A 48 -13.03 8.23 7.96
C VAL A 48 -14.02 9.21 8.56
N VAL A 49 -13.92 9.48 9.87
CA VAL A 49 -14.82 10.41 10.58
C VAL A 49 -14.63 11.84 10.08
N ARG A 50 -13.38 12.33 10.01
CA ARG A 50 -13.06 13.70 9.57
C ARG A 50 -13.55 14.01 8.15
N ASN A 51 -13.51 13.02 7.26
CA ASN A 51 -13.91 13.17 5.87
C ASN A 51 -15.37 12.73 5.60
N ASN A 52 -16.14 12.38 6.64
CA ASN A 52 -17.54 11.92 6.54
C ASN A 52 -17.72 10.77 5.54
N ILE A 53 -16.78 9.80 5.52
CA ILE A 53 -16.82 8.66 4.61
C ILE A 53 -17.74 7.59 5.19
N LEU A 54 -18.74 7.18 4.41
CA LEU A 54 -19.62 6.06 4.80
C LEU A 54 -18.85 4.74 4.70
N LEU A 55 -19.08 3.81 5.63
CA LEU A 55 -18.35 2.54 5.70
C LEU A 55 -18.56 1.66 4.45
N GLU A 56 -19.73 1.69 3.86
CA GLU A 56 -20.06 1.02 2.59
C GLU A 56 -19.34 1.60 1.36
N ASN A 57 -18.74 2.78 1.49
CA ASN A 57 -17.91 3.43 0.48
C ASN A 57 -16.42 3.11 0.62
N ILE A 58 -16.07 2.23 1.56
CA ILE A 58 -14.70 1.82 1.82
C ILE A 58 -14.43 0.46 1.17
N THR A 59 -13.32 0.39 0.45
CA THR A 59 -12.76 -0.86 -0.07
C THR A 59 -11.34 -1.02 0.45
N ILE A 60 -11.01 -2.16 1.04
CA ILE A 60 -9.67 -2.51 1.51
C ILE A 60 -9.10 -3.59 0.61
N VAL A 61 -7.88 -3.40 0.14
CA VAL A 61 -7.12 -4.39 -0.62
C VAL A 61 -5.89 -4.78 0.20
N ILE A 62 -5.78 -6.05 0.54
CA ILE A 62 -4.61 -6.62 1.22
C ILE A 62 -3.72 -7.27 0.16
N SER A 63 -2.55 -6.69 -0.06
CA SER A 63 -1.60 -7.13 -1.09
C SER A 63 -1.10 -8.55 -0.86
N HIS A 64 -0.84 -8.91 0.41
CA HIS A 64 -0.44 -10.24 0.84
C HIS A 64 -0.64 -10.43 2.36
N ASN A 65 -0.49 -11.67 2.82
CA ASN A 65 -0.86 -12.07 4.17
C ASN A 65 0.28 -11.96 5.21
N HIS A 66 1.29 -11.10 5.04
CA HIS A 66 2.21 -10.79 6.14
C HIS A 66 1.54 -9.90 7.18
N ILE A 67 1.96 -10.06 8.45
CA ILE A 67 1.30 -9.42 9.59
C ILE A 67 1.34 -7.89 9.52
N ASP A 68 2.40 -7.33 8.97
CA ASP A 68 2.61 -5.89 8.78
C ASP A 68 1.80 -5.28 7.62
N HIS A 69 1.05 -6.12 6.88
CA HIS A 69 0.12 -5.72 5.83
C HIS A 69 -1.35 -6.03 6.18
N VAL A 70 -1.61 -6.95 7.12
CA VAL A 70 -2.98 -7.43 7.40
C VAL A 70 -3.47 -7.23 8.83
N ALA A 71 -2.57 -7.08 9.81
CA ALA A 71 -2.97 -7.11 11.23
C ALA A 71 -3.91 -5.97 11.67
N GLY A 72 -3.84 -4.81 11.03
CA GLY A 72 -4.76 -3.71 11.29
C GLY A 72 -6.22 -4.03 10.96
N LEU A 73 -6.45 -4.96 10.01
CA LEU A 73 -7.79 -5.40 9.63
C LEU A 73 -8.55 -5.99 10.83
N PHE A 74 -7.85 -6.76 11.70
CA PHE A 74 -8.46 -7.32 12.91
C PHE A 74 -8.92 -6.23 13.88
N SER A 75 -8.10 -5.23 14.11
CA SER A 75 -8.44 -4.13 15.02
C SER A 75 -9.52 -3.20 14.47
N ILE A 76 -9.62 -3.06 13.14
CA ILE A 76 -10.72 -2.39 12.45
C ILE A 76 -11.98 -3.25 12.57
N GLY A 77 -11.90 -4.57 12.35
CA GLY A 77 -13.02 -5.50 12.47
C GLY A 77 -13.62 -5.52 13.87
N ASP A 78 -12.79 -5.58 14.93
CA ASP A 78 -13.28 -5.50 16.32
C ASP A 78 -14.02 -4.18 16.56
N PHE A 79 -13.46 -3.05 16.13
CA PHE A 79 -14.13 -1.75 16.23
C PHE A 79 -15.46 -1.71 15.47
N MET A 80 -15.51 -2.32 14.28
CA MET A 80 -16.74 -2.39 13.47
C MET A 80 -17.83 -3.22 14.14
N ILE A 81 -17.48 -4.37 14.71
CA ILE A 81 -18.44 -5.23 15.44
C ILE A 81 -19.05 -4.48 16.63
N GLU A 82 -18.24 -3.74 17.38
CA GLU A 82 -18.70 -3.00 18.55
C GLU A 82 -19.57 -1.79 18.20
N ASN A 83 -19.26 -1.07 17.14
CA ASN A 83 -19.86 0.23 16.85
C ASN A 83 -20.81 0.23 15.64
N PHE A 84 -20.63 -0.69 14.69
CA PHE A 84 -21.35 -0.71 13.41
C PHE A 84 -21.68 -2.14 12.94
N PRO A 85 -22.34 -2.99 13.76
CA PRO A 85 -22.49 -4.42 13.51
C PRO A 85 -23.28 -4.75 12.22
N ASN A 86 -24.06 -3.79 11.68
CA ASN A 86 -24.88 -3.97 10.48
C ASN A 86 -24.29 -3.27 9.23
N ARG A 87 -23.06 -2.77 9.30
CA ARG A 87 -22.37 -2.15 8.17
C ARG A 87 -21.21 -3.01 7.70
N LYS A 88 -20.98 -3.06 6.40
CA LYS A 88 -19.90 -3.85 5.82
C LYS A 88 -18.92 -3.00 5.03
N ILE A 89 -17.64 -3.29 5.21
CA ILE A 89 -16.54 -2.82 4.38
C ILE A 89 -16.18 -3.95 3.40
N LYS A 90 -15.94 -3.61 2.13
CA LYS A 90 -15.42 -4.56 1.14
C LYS A 90 -13.95 -4.82 1.37
N VAL A 91 -13.54 -6.09 1.37
CA VAL A 91 -12.15 -6.50 1.55
C VAL A 91 -11.75 -7.48 0.45
N TYR A 92 -10.69 -7.15 -0.28
CA TYR A 92 -10.02 -8.06 -1.20
C TYR A 92 -8.74 -8.53 -0.54
N MET A 93 -8.56 -9.85 -0.39
CA MET A 93 -7.33 -10.42 0.15
C MET A 93 -7.07 -11.81 -0.42
N SER A 94 -5.80 -12.19 -0.55
CA SER A 94 -5.46 -13.51 -1.06
C SER A 94 -5.83 -14.61 -0.06
N ASP A 95 -6.33 -15.72 -0.58
CA ASP A 95 -6.38 -16.97 0.17
C ASP A 95 -4.97 -17.58 0.29
N THR A 96 -4.75 -18.38 1.31
CA THR A 96 -3.52 -19.17 1.45
C THR A 96 -3.83 -20.52 2.09
N SER A 97 -3.17 -21.56 1.58
CA SER A 97 -3.20 -22.91 2.19
C SER A 97 -2.26 -23.05 3.39
N GLU A 98 -1.36 -22.10 3.60
CA GLU A 98 -0.41 -22.08 4.70
C GLU A 98 -1.12 -21.72 6.01
N LYS A 99 -1.28 -22.71 6.91
CA LYS A 99 -2.01 -22.53 8.20
C LYS A 99 -1.53 -21.34 9.03
N PHE A 100 -0.24 -21.03 9.00
CA PHE A 100 0.34 -19.92 9.76
C PHE A 100 -0.12 -18.56 9.23
N TYR A 101 -0.35 -18.45 7.92
CA TYR A 101 -0.75 -17.24 7.23
C TYR A 101 -2.21 -17.24 6.81
N ASP A 102 -3.02 -18.17 7.32
CA ASP A 102 -4.47 -18.25 7.03
C ASP A 102 -5.24 -17.11 7.71
N TRP A 103 -4.87 -15.89 7.35
CA TRP A 103 -5.61 -14.71 7.78
C TRP A 103 -6.94 -14.58 7.05
N TYR A 104 -7.03 -15.06 5.81
CA TYR A 104 -8.27 -15.09 5.03
C TYR A 104 -9.37 -15.87 5.77
N GLY A 105 -9.11 -17.12 6.15
CA GLY A 105 -10.06 -17.92 6.91
C GLY A 105 -10.40 -17.33 8.28
N LYS A 106 -9.41 -16.75 8.97
CA LYS A 106 -9.63 -16.07 10.27
C LYS A 106 -10.52 -14.83 10.13
N VAL A 107 -10.32 -14.02 9.08
CA VAL A 107 -11.15 -12.85 8.81
C VAL A 107 -12.56 -13.26 8.45
N LEU A 108 -12.74 -14.25 7.57
CA LEU A 108 -14.05 -14.79 7.23
C LEU A 108 -14.81 -15.29 8.46
N ASN A 109 -14.16 -16.08 9.30
CA ASN A 109 -14.82 -16.71 10.46
C ASN A 109 -15.23 -15.70 11.53
N LYS A 110 -14.37 -14.70 11.82
CA LYS A 110 -14.62 -13.75 12.92
C LYS A 110 -15.38 -12.50 12.48
N TYR A 111 -15.15 -12.01 11.25
CA TYR A 111 -15.60 -10.68 10.83
C TYR A 111 -16.55 -10.65 9.65
N SER A 112 -17.16 -11.79 9.28
CA SER A 112 -18.13 -11.87 8.18
C SER A 112 -19.38 -10.99 8.36
N SER A 113 -19.71 -10.59 9.59
CA SER A 113 -20.78 -9.64 9.87
C SER A 113 -20.45 -8.20 9.45
N VAL A 114 -19.16 -7.82 9.44
CA VAL A 114 -18.70 -6.46 9.17
C VAL A 114 -17.75 -6.32 7.97
N PHE A 115 -17.29 -7.45 7.41
CA PHE A 115 -16.52 -7.47 6.18
C PHE A 115 -17.21 -8.31 5.10
N GLU A 116 -17.25 -7.77 3.88
CA GLU A 116 -17.59 -8.52 2.67
C GLU A 116 -16.26 -8.91 2.00
N VAL A 117 -15.82 -10.14 2.27
CA VAL A 117 -14.47 -10.60 1.85
C VAL A 117 -14.53 -11.32 0.51
N SER A 118 -13.72 -10.89 -0.43
CA SER A 118 -13.50 -11.52 -1.74
C SER A 118 -12.06 -12.01 -1.87
N VAL A 119 -11.87 -13.13 -2.56
CA VAL A 119 -10.53 -13.62 -2.89
C VAL A 119 -9.87 -12.67 -3.87
N LEU A 120 -8.63 -12.27 -3.57
CA LEU A 120 -7.78 -11.52 -4.47
C LEU A 120 -6.91 -12.48 -5.30
N ASP A 121 -6.99 -12.35 -6.61
CA ASP A 121 -6.19 -13.05 -7.59
C ASP A 121 -5.87 -12.16 -8.81
N GLU A 122 -5.13 -12.68 -9.79
CA GLU A 122 -4.75 -11.96 -11.02
C GLU A 122 -5.93 -11.64 -11.93
N ASN A 123 -7.09 -12.30 -11.76
CA ASN A 123 -8.31 -12.03 -12.52
C ASN A 123 -9.20 -11.00 -11.82
N SER A 124 -8.90 -10.70 -10.57
CA SER A 124 -9.64 -9.73 -9.78
C SER A 124 -9.50 -8.35 -10.40
N LYS A 125 -10.61 -7.66 -10.57
CA LYS A 125 -10.67 -6.30 -11.11
C LYS A 125 -11.97 -5.63 -10.70
N PHE A 126 -11.92 -4.32 -10.48
CA PHE A 126 -13.11 -3.54 -10.17
C PHE A 126 -12.92 -2.06 -10.53
N TYR A 127 -14.04 -1.32 -10.53
CA TYR A 127 -14.01 0.12 -10.65
C TYR A 127 -14.07 0.79 -9.29
N PHE A 128 -13.12 1.68 -9.03
CA PHE A 128 -13.12 2.60 -7.90
C PHE A 128 -13.42 4.01 -8.42
N CYS A 129 -14.66 4.47 -8.28
CA CYS A 129 -15.20 5.62 -9.00
C CYS A 129 -15.09 5.41 -10.52
N ASP A 130 -14.36 6.29 -11.21
CA ASP A 130 -14.07 6.25 -12.64
C ASP A 130 -12.68 5.66 -12.95
N MET A 131 -12.02 5.09 -11.95
CA MET A 131 -10.71 4.44 -12.09
C MET A 131 -10.85 2.93 -12.11
N PHE A 132 -10.04 2.28 -12.93
CA PHE A 132 -9.97 0.83 -13.04
C PHE A 132 -8.86 0.31 -12.13
N VAL A 133 -9.17 -0.70 -11.33
CA VAL A 133 -8.24 -1.38 -10.41
C VAL A 133 -8.02 -2.81 -10.88
N GLU A 134 -6.75 -3.17 -11.06
CA GLU A 134 -6.31 -4.49 -11.50
C GLU A 134 -5.05 -4.94 -10.73
N PHE A 135 -4.72 -6.23 -10.81
CA PHE A 135 -3.71 -6.85 -9.98
C PHE A 135 -2.72 -7.69 -10.79
N CYS A 136 -1.49 -7.78 -10.29
CA CYS A 136 -0.43 -8.59 -10.85
C CYS A 136 0.29 -9.34 -9.73
N LYS A 137 0.45 -10.65 -9.86
CA LYS A 137 1.22 -11.46 -8.91
C LYS A 137 2.66 -10.97 -8.86
N THR A 138 3.22 -10.84 -7.65
CA THR A 138 4.62 -10.47 -7.42
C THR A 138 5.42 -11.65 -6.87
N ASN A 139 6.75 -11.54 -6.91
CA ASN A 139 7.68 -12.61 -6.55
C ASN A 139 8.22 -12.54 -5.11
N HIS A 140 7.48 -11.90 -4.19
CA HIS A 140 7.94 -11.71 -2.80
C HIS A 140 8.08 -13.02 -2.02
N CYS A 141 7.15 -13.97 -2.15
CA CYS A 141 6.97 -15.07 -1.21
C CYS A 141 7.18 -16.48 -1.77
N GLU A 142 7.90 -16.66 -2.86
CA GLU A 142 8.24 -17.99 -3.43
C GLU A 142 7.03 -18.96 -3.47
N ASP A 143 5.86 -18.49 -3.88
CA ASP A 143 4.59 -19.24 -3.96
C ASP A 143 3.96 -19.71 -2.63
N LYS A 144 4.60 -19.49 -1.49
CA LYS A 144 4.03 -19.83 -0.18
C LYS A 144 2.91 -18.91 0.24
N ILE A 145 3.06 -17.61 -0.05
CA ILE A 145 2.06 -16.56 0.17
C ILE A 145 1.88 -15.84 -1.16
N LYS A 146 0.65 -15.80 -1.63
CA LYS A 146 0.34 -15.02 -2.84
C LYS A 146 0.46 -13.54 -2.52
N SER A 147 1.29 -12.82 -3.26
CA SER A 147 1.48 -11.37 -3.16
C SER A 147 1.14 -10.69 -4.48
N TYR A 148 0.48 -9.53 -4.41
CA TYR A 148 -0.04 -8.83 -5.58
C TYR A 148 0.32 -7.35 -5.55
N ALA A 149 0.81 -6.86 -6.69
CA ALA A 149 0.82 -5.43 -6.99
C ALA A 149 -0.58 -4.98 -7.40
N THR A 150 -0.93 -3.76 -7.07
CA THR A 150 -2.21 -3.10 -7.42
C THR A 150 -1.96 -1.97 -8.39
N LYS A 151 -2.62 -1.97 -9.56
CA LYS A 151 -2.62 -0.85 -10.50
C LYS A 151 -3.96 -0.15 -10.49
N ILE A 152 -3.92 1.17 -10.44
CA ILE A 152 -5.08 2.06 -10.48
C ILE A 152 -4.90 2.94 -11.71
N SER A 153 -5.82 2.84 -12.66
CA SER A 153 -5.74 3.56 -13.94
C SER A 153 -6.97 4.43 -14.14
N SER A 154 -6.76 5.66 -14.59
CA SER A 154 -7.78 6.52 -15.19
C SER A 154 -7.61 6.52 -16.72
N ASN A 155 -8.41 7.31 -17.45
CA ASN A 155 -8.28 7.43 -18.89
C ASN A 155 -6.92 8.00 -19.36
N TYR A 156 -6.20 8.71 -18.50
CA TYR A 156 -5.00 9.47 -18.86
C TYR A 156 -3.79 9.18 -17.98
N SER A 157 -3.99 8.50 -16.87
CA SER A 157 -2.93 8.36 -15.86
C SER A 157 -3.05 7.04 -15.11
N SER A 158 -1.93 6.53 -14.62
CA SER A 158 -1.86 5.28 -13.87
C SER A 158 -0.89 5.35 -12.68
N PHE A 159 -1.25 4.63 -11.64
CA PHE A 159 -0.48 4.46 -10.42
C PHE A 159 -0.34 2.97 -10.12
N VAL A 160 0.83 2.54 -9.67
CA VAL A 160 1.04 1.17 -9.21
C VAL A 160 1.61 1.17 -7.79
N TYR A 161 1.00 0.40 -6.91
CA TYR A 161 1.55 -0.02 -5.63
C TYR A 161 2.07 -1.45 -5.78
N THR A 162 3.39 -1.66 -5.71
CA THR A 162 3.96 -3.00 -5.88
C THR A 162 3.80 -3.86 -4.64
N SER A 163 3.56 -3.27 -3.47
CA SER A 163 3.77 -3.91 -2.18
C SER A 163 5.23 -4.41 -2.05
N ASP A 164 5.45 -5.45 -1.25
CA ASP A 164 6.76 -6.07 -1.10
C ASP A 164 7.15 -6.87 -2.33
N ILE A 165 8.38 -6.70 -2.82
CA ILE A 165 8.89 -7.41 -4.00
C ILE A 165 10.32 -7.89 -3.81
N ALA A 166 10.65 -9.03 -4.40
CA ALA A 166 12.02 -9.52 -4.47
C ALA A 166 12.80 -8.91 -5.65
N SER A 167 12.13 -8.68 -6.78
CA SER A 167 12.70 -8.07 -7.99
C SER A 167 11.61 -7.63 -8.95
N VAL A 168 11.97 -6.79 -9.90
CA VAL A 168 11.12 -6.40 -11.02
C VAL A 168 11.32 -7.39 -12.17
N ASP A 169 10.54 -8.47 -12.15
CA ASP A 169 10.57 -9.49 -13.19
C ASP A 169 9.81 -9.07 -14.47
N ASN A 170 9.83 -9.91 -15.49
CA ASN A 170 9.20 -9.59 -16.79
C ASN A 170 7.68 -9.38 -16.71
N THR A 171 7.00 -10.03 -15.77
CA THR A 171 5.55 -9.87 -15.56
C THR A 171 5.26 -8.51 -14.95
N LEU A 172 5.96 -8.18 -13.87
CA LEU A 172 5.84 -6.89 -13.21
C LEU A 172 6.29 -5.75 -14.13
N ARG A 173 7.38 -5.91 -14.93
CA ARG A 173 7.83 -4.92 -15.94
C ARG A 173 6.71 -4.56 -16.91
N LYS A 174 6.01 -5.54 -17.47
CA LYS A 174 4.86 -5.32 -18.37
C LYS A 174 3.72 -4.58 -17.66
N PHE A 175 3.43 -4.95 -16.43
CA PHE A 175 2.35 -4.38 -15.65
C PHE A 175 2.58 -2.91 -15.29
N ILE A 176 3.82 -2.53 -14.96
CA ILE A 176 4.20 -1.15 -14.59
C ILE A 176 4.58 -0.28 -15.78
N SER A 177 4.74 -0.82 -16.99
CA SER A 177 5.18 -0.05 -18.16
C SER A 177 4.27 1.15 -18.42
N ASN A 178 4.90 2.30 -18.69
CA ASN A 178 4.26 3.59 -18.95
C ASN A 178 3.34 4.07 -17.80
N THR A 179 3.66 3.70 -16.56
CA THR A 179 2.93 4.19 -15.36
C THR A 179 3.49 5.55 -14.95
N ASP A 180 2.62 6.46 -14.50
CA ASP A 180 3.05 7.78 -14.05
C ASP A 180 3.78 7.70 -12.71
N VAL A 181 3.22 6.95 -11.75
CA VAL A 181 3.83 6.78 -10.42
C VAL A 181 3.84 5.31 -10.01
N VAL A 182 5.00 4.81 -9.58
CA VAL A 182 5.14 3.49 -8.96
C VAL A 182 5.57 3.64 -7.51
N MET A 183 4.74 3.16 -6.59
CA MET A 183 5.09 3.07 -5.17
C MET A 183 5.64 1.67 -4.87
N VAL A 184 6.90 1.60 -4.42
CA VAL A 184 7.68 0.36 -4.35
C VAL A 184 8.34 0.15 -3.00
N ASP A 185 8.55 -1.13 -2.65
CA ASP A 185 9.31 -1.58 -1.47
C ASP A 185 10.69 -0.94 -1.39
N GLY A 186 10.88 -0.15 -0.37
CA GLY A 186 12.11 0.55 -0.02
C GLY A 186 12.90 -0.10 1.11
N GLY A 187 12.58 -1.31 1.53
CA GLY A 187 13.12 -1.92 2.75
C GLY A 187 14.62 -2.13 2.79
N ASN A 188 15.31 -2.23 1.63
CA ASN A 188 16.72 -2.57 1.57
C ASN A 188 17.49 -1.82 0.49
N PRO A 189 18.06 -0.65 0.79
CA PRO A 189 18.71 0.20 -0.23
C PRO A 189 19.87 -0.47 -0.98
N VAL A 190 20.67 -1.29 -0.29
CA VAL A 190 21.96 -1.80 -0.85
C VAL A 190 22.15 -3.31 -0.69
N LYS A 191 21.27 -4.05 -0.02
CA LYS A 191 21.48 -5.47 0.26
C LYS A 191 20.19 -6.26 0.18
N ARG A 192 20.23 -7.39 -0.53
CA ARG A 192 19.11 -8.34 -0.54
C ARG A 192 18.96 -8.98 0.85
N ILE A 193 17.74 -9.01 1.38
CA ILE A 193 17.44 -9.68 2.64
C ILE A 193 16.45 -10.81 2.39
N LYS A 194 16.82 -12.01 2.85
CA LYS A 194 15.92 -13.15 2.96
C LYS A 194 15.24 -13.08 4.31
N THR A 195 13.93 -13.13 4.33
CA THR A 195 13.11 -13.35 5.52
C THR A 195 12.67 -14.80 5.59
N LEU A 196 12.02 -15.22 6.67
CA LEU A 196 11.49 -16.58 6.81
C LEU A 196 10.42 -16.91 5.77
N SER A 197 9.75 -15.91 5.24
CA SER A 197 8.56 -16.05 4.38
C SER A 197 8.73 -15.46 2.98
N GLY A 198 9.84 -14.80 2.67
CA GLY A 198 10.04 -14.19 1.37
C GLY A 198 11.34 -13.42 1.22
N TYR A 199 11.46 -12.72 0.11
CA TYR A 199 12.62 -11.88 -0.19
C TYR A 199 12.19 -10.42 -0.39
N HIS A 200 12.99 -9.51 0.16
CA HIS A 200 13.00 -8.12 -0.26
C HIS A 200 14.19 -7.89 -1.19
N GLY A 201 13.94 -7.30 -2.31
CA GLY A 201 14.97 -6.97 -3.30
C GLY A 201 15.90 -5.86 -2.85
N ILE A 202 16.91 -5.58 -3.66
CA ILE A 202 17.75 -4.40 -3.51
C ILE A 202 16.99 -3.21 -4.08
N THR A 203 16.61 -2.25 -3.23
CA THR A 203 15.77 -1.10 -3.63
C THR A 203 16.37 -0.35 -4.80
N ARG A 204 17.67 -0.10 -4.78
CA ARG A 204 18.40 0.57 -5.87
C ARG A 204 18.23 -0.15 -7.21
N GLU A 205 18.40 -1.47 -7.26
CA GLU A 205 18.21 -2.26 -8.49
C GLU A 205 16.75 -2.20 -8.96
N ASN A 206 15.80 -2.32 -8.03
CA ASN A 206 14.37 -2.25 -8.34
C ASN A 206 13.99 -0.87 -8.91
N VAL A 207 14.51 0.23 -8.34
CA VAL A 207 14.28 1.60 -8.84
C VAL A 207 14.77 1.74 -10.28
N TYR A 208 16.01 1.32 -10.59
CA TYR A 208 16.52 1.35 -11.96
C TYR A 208 15.65 0.55 -12.92
N ASN A 209 15.33 -0.68 -12.55
CA ASN A 209 14.46 -1.55 -13.35
C ASN A 209 13.07 -0.96 -13.61
N ILE A 210 12.52 -0.22 -12.63
CA ILE A 210 11.24 0.48 -12.76
C ILE A 210 11.36 1.67 -13.72
N LEU A 211 12.40 2.50 -13.57
CA LEU A 211 12.62 3.65 -14.45
C LEU A 211 12.85 3.24 -15.92
N GLU A 212 13.53 2.10 -16.17
CA GLU A 212 13.64 1.51 -17.50
C GLU A 212 12.30 1.14 -18.15
N CYS A 213 11.22 1.01 -17.37
CA CYS A 213 9.88 0.74 -17.86
C CYS A 213 9.10 2.01 -18.27
N SER A 214 9.77 3.13 -18.46
CA SER A 214 9.14 4.43 -18.76
C SER A 214 8.20 4.92 -17.67
N VAL A 215 8.52 4.64 -16.42
CA VAL A 215 7.84 5.18 -15.25
C VAL A 215 8.35 6.60 -14.98
N ARG A 216 7.45 7.56 -14.72
CA ARG A 216 7.85 8.96 -14.50
C ARG A 216 8.39 9.22 -13.11
N ASN A 217 7.73 8.67 -12.09
CA ASN A 217 8.09 8.89 -10.69
C ASN A 217 8.04 7.58 -9.89
N VAL A 218 8.98 7.43 -8.96
CA VAL A 218 9.05 6.32 -8.03
C VAL A 218 8.86 6.84 -6.61
N CYS A 219 7.94 6.26 -5.85
CA CYS A 219 7.74 6.57 -4.44
C CYS A 219 8.17 5.38 -3.59
N LEU A 220 9.16 5.55 -2.73
CA LEU A 220 9.64 4.51 -1.85
C LEU A 220 8.76 4.39 -0.61
N THR A 221 8.43 3.16 -0.25
CA THR A 221 7.64 2.82 0.93
C THR A 221 8.24 1.62 1.66
N HIS A 222 7.62 1.10 2.71
CA HIS A 222 8.10 -0.04 3.49
C HIS A 222 9.53 0.12 4.02
N ILE A 223 9.83 1.32 4.53
CA ILE A 223 11.18 1.73 4.92
C ILE A 223 11.51 1.24 6.33
N LYS A 224 12.76 0.85 6.56
CA LYS A 224 13.25 0.59 7.92
C LYS A 224 13.31 1.89 8.72
N GLY A 225 12.74 1.87 9.91
CA GLY A 225 12.65 3.06 10.76
C GLY A 225 13.97 3.58 11.35
N CYS A 226 15.10 2.95 11.03
CA CYS A 226 16.43 3.44 11.37
C CYS A 226 17.00 4.42 10.33
N PHE A 227 16.36 4.54 9.16
CA PHE A 227 16.77 5.50 8.13
C PHE A 227 15.94 6.78 8.23
N SER A 228 16.59 7.94 8.14
CA SER A 228 15.88 9.17 7.80
C SER A 228 15.52 9.18 6.31
N THR A 229 14.55 10.00 5.92
CA THR A 229 14.21 10.20 4.51
C THR A 229 15.44 10.63 3.69
N GLN A 230 16.27 11.52 4.24
CA GLN A 230 17.46 12.00 3.58
C GLN A 230 18.52 10.91 3.43
N ASP A 231 18.82 10.15 4.50
CA ASP A 231 19.76 9.01 4.43
C ASP A 231 19.35 8.02 3.36
N TYR A 232 18.03 7.82 3.22
CA TYR A 232 17.47 6.92 2.23
C TYR A 232 17.72 7.41 0.80
N ILE A 233 17.39 8.68 0.53
CA ILE A 233 17.64 9.32 -0.78
C ILE A 233 19.12 9.31 -1.10
N ASP A 234 19.99 9.62 -0.13
CA ASP A 234 21.43 9.64 -0.29
C ASP A 234 22.04 8.25 -0.54
N SER A 235 21.34 7.19 -0.14
CA SER A 235 21.74 5.80 -0.44
C SER A 235 21.51 5.40 -1.91
N LEU A 236 20.72 6.17 -2.66
CA LEU A 236 20.46 5.95 -4.08
C LEU A 236 21.53 6.60 -4.95
N TYR A 237 21.65 6.17 -6.22
CA TYR A 237 22.52 6.84 -7.17
C TYR A 237 22.04 8.27 -7.46
N SER A 238 22.98 9.17 -7.66
CA SER A 238 22.67 10.59 -7.90
C SER A 238 21.78 10.84 -9.11
N ASP A 239 21.93 10.02 -10.15
CA ASP A 239 21.17 10.11 -11.40
C ASP A 239 19.71 9.66 -11.29
N THR A 240 19.33 9.00 -10.20
CA THR A 240 17.93 8.59 -9.96
C THR A 240 17.21 9.46 -8.95
N LYS A 241 17.92 10.29 -8.19
CA LYS A 241 17.35 11.08 -7.06
C LYS A 241 16.22 12.01 -7.47
N GLU A 242 16.25 12.59 -8.65
CA GLU A 242 15.24 13.53 -9.16
C GLU A 242 13.88 12.86 -9.45
N PHE A 243 13.88 11.53 -9.70
CA PHE A 243 12.67 10.75 -10.00
C PHE A 243 12.15 9.99 -8.79
N VAL A 244 12.79 10.12 -7.63
CA VAL A 244 12.49 9.31 -6.45
C VAL A 244 12.04 10.17 -5.30
N SER A 245 10.89 9.82 -4.73
CA SER A 245 10.37 10.36 -3.47
C SER A 245 10.24 9.26 -2.42
N VAL A 246 9.99 9.66 -1.18
CA VAL A 246 9.77 8.72 -0.08
C VAL A 246 8.41 9.01 0.55
N ALA A 247 7.58 7.99 0.71
CA ALA A 247 6.31 8.11 1.40
C ALA A 247 6.52 8.62 2.84
N GLN A 248 5.73 9.59 3.25
CA GLN A 248 5.81 10.19 4.58
C GLN A 248 4.44 10.15 5.25
N SER A 249 4.44 9.93 6.57
CA SER A 249 3.22 10.04 7.37
C SER A 249 2.73 11.50 7.34
N GLU A 250 1.41 11.68 7.24
CA GLU A 250 0.73 12.99 7.19
C GLU A 250 0.92 13.79 5.89
N VAL A 251 1.76 13.34 4.96
CA VAL A 251 1.89 13.96 3.63
C VAL A 251 0.94 13.27 2.65
N GLU A 252 0.17 14.06 1.93
CA GLU A 252 -0.65 13.61 0.81
C GLU A 252 0.07 13.91 -0.49
N PHE A 253 0.09 12.96 -1.41
CA PHE A 253 0.61 13.17 -2.76
C PHE A 253 -0.44 12.77 -3.80
N ASP A 254 -0.43 13.46 -4.94
CA ASP A 254 -1.25 13.08 -6.08
C ASP A 254 -0.72 11.78 -6.69
N ILE A 255 -1.56 10.76 -6.79
CA ILE A 255 -1.12 9.42 -7.25
C ILE A 255 -0.71 9.38 -8.73
N PHE A 256 -1.03 10.40 -9.50
CA PHE A 256 -0.72 10.45 -10.92
C PHE A 256 0.43 11.39 -11.29
N THR A 257 0.74 12.37 -10.44
CA THR A 257 1.88 13.26 -10.66
C THR A 257 3.04 13.00 -9.72
N GLY A 258 2.79 12.36 -8.58
CA GLY A 258 3.77 12.20 -7.50
C GLY A 258 4.01 13.48 -6.70
N GLU A 259 3.33 14.58 -7.03
CA GLU A 259 3.50 15.86 -6.35
C GLU A 259 2.84 15.87 -4.97
N GLU A 260 3.57 16.41 -3.98
CA GLU A 260 3.04 16.58 -2.63
C GLU A 260 1.92 17.64 -2.59
N ASN A 261 0.84 17.35 -1.85
CA ASN A 261 -0.22 18.31 -1.61
C ASN A 261 0.21 19.33 -0.55
N LYS A 262 0.78 20.46 -0.98
CA LYS A 262 1.30 21.52 -0.11
C LYS A 262 0.25 22.21 0.77
N LYS A 263 -1.04 22.01 0.55
CA LYS A 263 -2.12 22.62 1.36
C LYS A 263 -2.05 22.22 2.84
N TYR A 264 -1.53 21.05 3.18
CA TYR A 264 -1.44 20.55 4.55
C TYR A 264 -0.07 20.81 5.22
N ALA A 265 0.99 21.05 4.46
CA ALA A 265 2.31 21.36 5.01
C ALA A 265 2.34 22.67 5.82
N HIS A 266 1.51 23.66 5.45
CA HIS A 266 1.43 24.95 6.16
C HIS A 266 0.67 24.91 7.51
N ILE A 267 -0.16 23.89 7.76
CA ILE A 267 -0.90 23.79 9.02
C ILE A 267 -0.02 23.25 10.15
N LEU A 268 0.93 22.37 9.83
CA LEU A 268 1.83 21.77 10.82
C LEU A 268 2.95 22.73 11.29
N THR A 269 3.36 23.67 10.45
CA THR A 269 4.36 24.71 10.82
C THR A 269 3.78 25.85 11.66
N SER A 270 2.47 25.98 11.76
CA SER A 270 1.78 26.99 12.59
C SER A 270 1.39 26.47 13.98
N LEU A 271 1.61 25.20 14.29
CA LEU A 271 1.29 24.54 15.57
C LEU A 271 2.53 24.04 16.33
N ALA A 272 3.74 24.36 15.85
CA ALA A 272 5.02 24.03 16.50
C ALA A 272 5.58 25.25 17.28
#